data_e6ea180a3a76cb3c4798d486390c1101
#
_entry.id   e6ea180a3a76cb3c4798d486390c1101
#
_cell.length_a   1.000
_cell.length_b   1.000
_cell.length_c   1.000
_cell.angle_alpha   90.00
_cell.angle_beta   90.00
_cell.angle_gamma   90.00
#
_symmetry.space_group_name_H-M   'P 1'
#
loop_
_entity.id
_entity.type
_entity.pdbx_description
1 polymer ?
#
loop_
_entity_poly.entity_id
_entity_poly.type
_entity_poly.pdbx_seq_one_letter_code
_entity_poly.pdbx_strand_id
1 'polypeptide(L)'
;MKLEEEARKFMQDRLHMEEIITADYYQSQSGQTAIFPKEKALEYLALGLTSEAGEVAGKVKKLIRDGEDVEGFEMKKIAIASEVGDVLWYCAMMAKEVGVPLNTIMQMNLEKLRSRKERGTLKGSGDNR
;
A
#
# COMPACT_ATOMS: atom_id res chain seq x y z
N MET A 1 21.88 7.13 15.98
CA MET A 1 21.15 7.16 17.28
C MET A 1 20.01 8.18 17.28
N LYS A 2 20.29 9.45 17.02
CA LYS A 2 19.25 10.50 17.04
C LYS A 2 18.12 10.26 16.03
N LEU A 3 18.43 9.90 14.79
CA LEU A 3 17.45 9.60 13.75
C LEU A 3 16.60 8.37 14.06
N GLU A 4 17.17 7.35 14.70
CA GLU A 4 16.42 6.16 15.10
C GLU A 4 15.49 6.44 16.28
N GLU A 5 15.90 7.30 17.20
CA GLU A 5 15.07 7.73 18.33
C GLU A 5 13.89 8.58 17.83
N GLU A 6 14.12 9.49 16.89
CA GLU A 6 13.07 10.27 16.23
C GLU A 6 12.09 9.37 15.48
N ALA A 7 12.60 8.34 14.77
CA ALA A 7 11.77 7.37 14.07
C ALA A 7 10.90 6.55 15.03
N ARG A 8 11.46 6.08 16.14
CA ARG A 8 10.72 5.35 17.16
C ARG A 8 9.62 6.22 17.78
N LYS A 9 9.95 7.45 18.11
CA LYS A 9 8.97 8.40 18.64
C LYS A 9 7.85 8.66 17.64
N PHE A 10 8.18 8.93 16.38
CA PHE A 10 7.20 9.11 15.30
C PHE A 10 6.25 7.91 15.20
N MET A 11 6.78 6.69 15.23
CA MET A 11 5.96 5.47 15.17
C MET A 11 5.11 5.29 16.41
N GLN A 12 5.69 5.52 17.62
CA GLN A 12 4.94 5.42 18.88
C GLN A 12 3.77 6.39 18.94
N ASP A 13 4.00 7.64 18.55
CA ASP A 13 2.95 8.67 18.53
C ASP A 13 1.79 8.28 17.61
N ARG A 14 2.05 7.51 16.55
CA ARG A 14 1.03 7.05 15.59
C ARG A 14 0.39 5.72 15.93
N LEU A 15 1.11 4.80 16.56
CA LEU A 15 0.55 3.52 17.01
C LEU A 15 -0.49 3.70 18.14
N HIS A 16 -0.48 4.85 18.81
CA HIS A 16 -1.48 5.22 19.81
C HIS A 16 -2.69 5.99 19.23
N MET A 17 -2.75 6.18 17.91
CA MET A 17 -3.95 6.73 17.30
C MET A 17 -5.07 5.68 17.39
N GLU A 18 -6.07 5.96 18.22
CA GLU A 18 -7.22 5.07 18.45
C GLU A 18 -8.23 5.09 17.30
N GLU A 19 -8.05 5.96 16.31
CA GLU A 19 -8.98 6.11 15.21
C GLU A 19 -8.81 4.98 14.20
N ILE A 20 -9.81 4.11 14.14
CA ILE A 20 -9.89 3.05 13.14
C ILE A 20 -10.60 3.61 11.91
N ILE A 21 -9.92 3.63 10.77
CA ILE A 21 -10.52 4.01 9.50
C ILE A 21 -11.01 2.78 8.73
N THR A 22 -12.19 2.91 8.11
CA THR A 22 -12.73 1.88 7.22
C THR A 22 -12.21 2.05 5.79
N ALA A 23 -12.31 1.00 4.99
CA ALA A 23 -11.99 1.07 3.56
C ALA A 23 -12.85 2.12 2.83
N ASP A 24 -14.14 2.20 3.15
CA ASP A 24 -15.05 3.17 2.55
C ASP A 24 -14.69 4.61 2.90
N TYR A 25 -14.34 4.87 4.17
CA TYR A 25 -13.84 6.17 4.61
C TYR A 25 -12.55 6.55 3.89
N TYR A 26 -11.59 5.62 3.84
CA TYR A 26 -10.31 5.85 3.16
C TYR A 26 -10.52 6.16 1.67
N GLN A 27 -11.34 5.38 0.97
CA GLN A 27 -11.63 5.60 -0.45
C GLN A 27 -12.31 6.95 -0.69
N SER A 28 -13.27 7.33 0.16
CA SER A 28 -13.95 8.62 0.09
C SER A 28 -12.98 9.79 0.31
N GLN A 29 -12.15 9.73 1.35
CA GLN A 29 -11.17 10.78 1.64
C GLN A 29 -10.09 10.87 0.56
N SER A 30 -9.62 9.75 0.05
CA SER A 30 -8.64 9.70 -1.04
C SER A 30 -9.14 10.40 -2.29
N GLY A 31 -10.41 10.30 -2.60
CA GLY A 31 -11.04 10.96 -3.75
C GLY A 31 -10.93 12.50 -3.73
N GLN A 32 -10.75 13.10 -2.56
CA GLN A 32 -10.60 14.57 -2.43
C GLN A 32 -9.27 15.09 -2.98
N THR A 33 -8.28 14.23 -3.16
CA THR A 33 -6.97 14.57 -3.72
C THR A 33 -6.77 14.10 -5.16
N ALA A 34 -7.82 13.57 -5.78
CA ALA A 34 -7.79 13.07 -7.16
C ALA A 34 -7.88 14.23 -8.18
N ILE A 35 -6.78 14.57 -8.80
CA ILE A 35 -6.66 15.71 -9.74
C ILE A 35 -6.19 15.31 -11.15
N PHE A 36 -6.29 14.04 -11.51
CA PHE A 36 -5.91 13.53 -12.82
C PHE A 36 -7.00 13.78 -13.88
N PRO A 37 -6.64 13.77 -15.20
CA PRO A 37 -7.62 13.89 -16.28
C PRO A 37 -8.62 12.72 -16.26
N LYS A 38 -9.91 13.03 -16.18
CA LYS A 38 -10.97 12.01 -16.07
C LYS A 38 -11.06 11.10 -17.29
N GLU A 39 -10.83 11.64 -18.47
CA GLU A 39 -10.84 10.91 -19.75
C GLU A 39 -9.67 9.92 -19.89
N LYS A 40 -8.66 10.04 -19.05
CA LYS A 40 -7.47 9.18 -18.99
C LYS A 40 -7.30 8.48 -17.65
N ALA A 41 -8.37 8.44 -16.86
CA ALA A 41 -8.31 7.96 -15.47
C ALA A 41 -7.76 6.54 -15.36
N LEU A 42 -8.26 5.60 -16.14
CA LEU A 42 -7.84 4.20 -16.06
C LEU A 42 -6.34 4.02 -16.34
N GLU A 43 -5.87 4.62 -17.44
CA GLU A 43 -4.45 4.55 -17.80
C GLU A 43 -3.56 5.29 -16.81
N TYR A 44 -3.98 6.48 -16.39
CA TYR A 44 -3.25 7.28 -15.41
C TYR A 44 -3.08 6.52 -14.08
N LEU A 45 -4.17 5.93 -13.58
CA LEU A 45 -4.15 5.20 -12.32
C LEU A 45 -3.33 3.91 -12.40
N ALA A 46 -3.38 3.20 -13.52
CA ALA A 46 -2.55 2.02 -13.74
C ALA A 46 -1.05 2.36 -13.76
N LEU A 47 -0.68 3.44 -14.45
CA LEU A 47 0.70 3.93 -14.49
C LEU A 47 1.16 4.41 -13.11
N GLY A 48 0.32 5.15 -12.40
CA GLY A 48 0.61 5.63 -11.06
C GLY A 48 0.79 4.49 -10.06
N LEU A 49 -0.08 3.49 -10.07
CA LEU A 49 0.02 2.31 -9.23
C LEU A 49 1.37 1.59 -9.43
N THR A 50 1.77 1.40 -10.68
CA THR A 50 3.04 0.76 -11.05
C THR A 50 4.24 1.63 -10.63
N SER A 51 4.14 2.94 -10.83
CA SER A 51 5.19 3.89 -10.44
C SER A 51 5.44 3.87 -8.93
N GLU A 52 4.39 3.95 -8.12
CA GLU A 52 4.53 3.93 -6.64
C GLU A 52 5.01 2.56 -6.13
N ALA A 53 4.56 1.47 -6.73
CA ALA A 53 5.11 0.15 -6.45
C ALA A 53 6.61 0.07 -6.78
N GLY A 54 7.03 0.73 -7.84
CA GLY A 54 8.44 0.90 -8.21
C GLY A 54 9.24 1.70 -7.17
N GLU A 55 8.64 2.72 -6.56
CA GLU A 55 9.29 3.48 -5.47
C GLU A 55 9.51 2.61 -4.23
N VAL A 56 8.55 1.76 -3.87
CA VAL A 56 8.74 0.73 -2.82
C VAL A 56 9.94 -0.16 -3.17
N ALA A 57 9.96 -0.71 -4.36
CA ALA A 57 11.05 -1.58 -4.83
C ALA A 57 12.41 -0.87 -4.83
N GLY A 58 12.45 0.40 -5.25
CA GLY A 58 13.67 1.20 -5.27
C GLY A 58 14.24 1.44 -3.87
N LYS A 59 13.39 1.74 -2.89
CA LYS A 59 13.79 1.92 -1.50
C LYS A 59 14.31 0.62 -0.86
N VAL A 60 13.62 -0.50 -1.11
CA VAL A 60 14.05 -1.82 -0.64
C VAL A 60 15.40 -2.22 -1.26
N LYS A 61 15.58 -2.00 -2.56
CA LYS A 61 16.85 -2.23 -3.25
C LYS A 61 18.01 -1.48 -2.56
N LYS A 62 17.80 -0.24 -2.18
CA LYS A 62 18.80 0.57 -1.48
C LYS A 62 19.15 0.00 -0.09
N LEU A 63 18.16 -0.56 0.63
CA LEU A 63 18.43 -1.26 1.90
C LEU A 63 19.33 -2.48 1.69
N ILE A 64 19.10 -3.26 0.65
CA ILE A 64 19.96 -4.41 0.31
C ILE A 64 21.39 -3.95 0.01
N ARG A 65 21.53 -2.89 -0.77
CA ARG A 65 22.83 -2.31 -1.12
C ARG A 65 23.59 -1.79 0.08
N ASP A 66 22.92 -1.04 0.95
CA ASP A 66 23.54 -0.28 2.04
C ASP A 66 23.64 -1.09 3.34
N GLY A 67 22.84 -2.17 3.47
CA GLY A 67 22.78 -3.03 4.66
C GLY A 67 21.88 -2.48 5.78
N GLU A 68 21.62 -3.33 6.77
CA GLU A 68 20.74 -3.02 7.91
C GLU A 68 21.45 -2.21 9.02
N ASP A 69 22.77 -2.26 9.06
CA ASP A 69 23.58 -1.55 10.05
C ASP A 69 23.82 -0.08 9.72
N VAL A 70 23.19 0.41 8.64
CA VAL A 70 23.32 1.78 8.19
C VAL A 70 22.54 2.73 9.12
N GLU A 71 23.13 3.87 9.42
CA GLU A 71 22.43 4.93 10.16
C GLU A 71 21.13 5.32 9.45
N GLY A 72 20.05 5.45 10.22
CA GLY A 72 18.74 5.81 9.70
C GLY A 72 17.94 4.64 9.11
N PHE A 73 18.30 3.39 9.41
CA PHE A 73 17.56 2.21 8.95
C PHE A 73 16.06 2.26 9.27
N GLU A 74 15.70 2.65 10.50
CA GLU A 74 14.29 2.80 10.90
C GLU A 74 13.56 3.90 10.10
N MET A 75 14.23 5.01 9.82
CA MET A 75 13.68 6.07 8.94
C MET A 75 13.46 5.55 7.51
N LYS A 76 14.34 4.69 7.01
CA LYS A 76 14.17 4.05 5.68
C LYS A 76 12.95 3.13 5.64
N LYS A 77 12.66 2.42 6.73
CA LYS A 77 11.43 1.63 6.85
C LYS A 77 10.18 2.51 6.82
N ILE A 78 10.20 3.63 7.53
CA ILE A 78 9.10 4.60 7.52
C ILE A 78 8.90 5.18 6.10
N ALA A 79 9.99 5.47 5.40
CA ALA A 79 9.92 5.93 4.01
C ALA A 79 9.30 4.87 3.08
N ILE A 80 9.60 3.58 3.28
CA ILE A 80 8.93 2.48 2.57
C ILE A 80 7.44 2.45 2.90
N ALA A 81 7.07 2.57 4.18
CA ALA A 81 5.67 2.60 4.61
C ALA A 81 4.90 3.77 3.97
N SER A 82 5.53 4.92 3.82
CA SER A 82 4.95 6.07 3.10
C SER A 82 4.62 5.73 1.64
N GLU A 83 5.54 5.07 0.93
CA GLU A 83 5.28 4.63 -0.46
C GLU A 83 4.17 3.56 -0.55
N VAL A 84 4.07 2.70 0.45
CA VAL A 84 2.94 1.75 0.55
C VAL A 84 1.62 2.50 0.65
N GLY A 85 1.59 3.61 1.40
CA GLY A 85 0.43 4.50 1.46
C GLY A 85 0.04 5.05 0.09
N ASP A 86 1.02 5.47 -0.72
CA ASP A 86 0.77 5.98 -2.07
C ASP A 86 0.24 4.88 -3.01
N VAL A 87 0.74 3.65 -2.88
CA VAL A 87 0.18 2.47 -3.57
C VAL A 87 -1.28 2.26 -3.18
N LEU A 88 -1.62 2.34 -1.89
CA LEU A 88 -2.99 2.20 -1.40
C LEU A 88 -3.91 3.27 -1.98
N TRP A 89 -3.45 4.51 -2.09
CA TRP A 89 -4.22 5.60 -2.71
C TRP A 89 -4.60 5.25 -4.15
N TYR A 90 -3.64 4.79 -4.96
CA TYR A 90 -3.90 4.36 -6.34
C TYR A 90 -4.82 3.14 -6.40
N CYS A 91 -4.71 2.21 -5.46
CA CYS A 91 -5.65 1.08 -5.33
C CYS A 91 -7.08 1.56 -5.07
N ALA A 92 -7.27 2.50 -4.16
CA ALA A 92 -8.58 3.06 -3.83
C ALA A 92 -9.19 3.81 -5.02
N MET A 93 -8.39 4.58 -5.75
CA MET A 93 -8.86 5.31 -6.93
C MET A 93 -9.13 4.39 -8.11
N MET A 94 -8.31 3.36 -8.32
CA MET A 94 -8.56 2.33 -9.33
C MET A 94 -9.87 1.57 -9.04
N ALA A 95 -10.11 1.21 -7.80
CA ALA A 95 -11.37 0.59 -7.38
C ALA A 95 -12.57 1.46 -7.74
N LYS A 96 -12.49 2.76 -7.47
CA LYS A 96 -13.53 3.73 -7.85
C LYS A 96 -13.72 3.77 -9.38
N GLU A 97 -12.64 3.80 -10.14
CA GLU A 97 -12.68 3.88 -11.60
C GLU A 97 -13.32 2.65 -12.23
N VAL A 98 -13.04 1.46 -11.71
CA VAL A 98 -13.67 0.21 -12.21
C VAL A 98 -15.05 -0.04 -11.62
N GLY A 99 -15.54 0.84 -10.76
CA GLY A 99 -16.89 0.78 -10.20
C GLY A 99 -17.10 -0.29 -9.13
N VAL A 100 -16.04 -0.75 -8.48
CA VAL A 100 -16.11 -1.73 -7.39
C VAL A 100 -15.58 -1.09 -6.10
N PRO A 101 -16.37 -1.04 -5.01
CA PRO A 101 -15.89 -0.46 -3.75
C PRO A 101 -14.60 -1.14 -3.26
N LEU A 102 -13.68 -0.36 -2.72
CA LEU A 102 -12.42 -0.89 -2.16
C LEU A 102 -12.69 -1.98 -1.12
N ASN A 103 -13.67 -1.78 -0.24
CA ASN A 103 -14.08 -2.78 0.74
C ASN A 103 -14.47 -4.12 0.10
N THR A 104 -15.21 -4.08 -1.01
CA THR A 104 -15.59 -5.28 -1.77
C THR A 104 -14.37 -6.00 -2.34
N ILE A 105 -13.43 -5.25 -2.92
CA ILE A 105 -12.17 -5.82 -3.44
C ILE A 105 -11.38 -6.50 -2.32
N MET A 106 -11.30 -5.88 -1.15
CA MET A 106 -10.63 -6.45 0.02
C MET A 106 -11.29 -7.75 0.47
N GLN A 107 -12.63 -7.79 0.55
CA GLN A 107 -13.39 -9.01 0.89
C GLN A 107 -13.16 -10.12 -0.13
N MET A 108 -13.29 -9.82 -1.41
CA MET A 108 -13.03 -10.79 -2.50
C MET A 108 -11.62 -11.37 -2.42
N ASN A 109 -10.63 -10.55 -2.12
CA ASN A 109 -9.25 -11.00 -1.96
C ASN A 109 -9.10 -11.95 -0.76
N LEU A 110 -9.67 -11.60 0.40
CA LEU A 110 -9.64 -12.46 1.59
C LEU A 110 -10.34 -13.79 1.34
N GLU A 111 -11.49 -13.80 0.70
CA GLU A 111 -12.23 -15.02 0.36
C GLU A 111 -11.43 -15.92 -0.58
N LYS A 112 -10.84 -15.36 -1.63
CA LYS A 112 -9.98 -16.09 -2.56
C LYS A 112 -8.79 -16.75 -1.84
N LEU A 113 -8.09 -16.02 -0.98
CA LEU A 113 -6.93 -16.53 -0.24
C LEU A 113 -7.33 -17.59 0.79
N ARG A 114 -8.45 -17.39 1.48
CA ARG A 114 -9.01 -18.38 2.42
C ARG A 114 -9.36 -19.69 1.71
N SER A 115 -10.05 -19.60 0.58
CA SER A 115 -10.38 -20.76 -0.26
C SER A 115 -9.13 -21.50 -0.72
N ARG A 116 -8.09 -20.81 -1.16
CA ARG A 116 -6.80 -21.41 -1.54
C ARG A 116 -6.14 -22.14 -0.37
N LYS A 117 -6.19 -21.55 0.82
CA LYS A 117 -5.67 -22.17 2.04
C LYS A 117 -6.42 -23.46 2.37
N GLU A 118 -7.75 -23.43 2.37
CA GLU A 118 -8.60 -24.58 2.67
C GLU A 118 -8.42 -25.73 1.67
N ARG A 119 -8.24 -25.39 0.39
CA ARG A 119 -8.00 -26.39 -0.68
C ARG A 119 -6.55 -26.85 -0.80
N GLY A 120 -5.62 -26.31 0.02
CA GLY A 120 -4.19 -26.62 -0.05
C GLY A 120 -3.50 -26.10 -1.30
N THR A 121 -4.02 -25.05 -1.94
CA THR A 121 -3.51 -24.48 -3.21
C THR A 121 -2.91 -23.08 -3.08
N LEU A 122 -2.41 -22.71 -1.90
CA LEU A 122 -1.69 -21.44 -1.71
C LEU A 122 -0.43 -21.38 -2.57
N LYS A 123 0.29 -22.51 -2.69
CA LYS A 123 1.42 -22.67 -3.61
C LYS A 123 0.91 -22.99 -5.02
N GLY A 124 1.74 -22.71 -6.01
CA GLY A 124 1.40 -22.90 -7.41
C GLY A 124 1.22 -21.58 -8.14
N SER A 125 0.75 -21.65 -9.39
CA SER A 125 0.59 -20.50 -10.27
C SER A 125 -0.82 -20.43 -10.86
N GLY A 126 -1.17 -19.26 -11.37
CA GLY A 126 -2.46 -19.02 -12.00
C GLY A 126 -3.56 -18.55 -11.03
N ASP A 127 -4.51 -17.78 -11.56
CA ASP A 127 -5.57 -17.18 -10.77
C ASP A 127 -6.65 -18.18 -10.37
N ASN A 128 -6.80 -19.26 -11.11
CA ASN A 128 -7.85 -20.26 -10.91
C ASN A 128 -7.39 -21.52 -10.16
N ARG A 129 -6.19 -21.49 -9.53
CA ARG A 129 -5.70 -22.60 -8.73
C ARG A 129 -6.47 -22.81 -7.44
#